data_b4611245b46cc4b0617ca5476ae08367
#
_entry.id   b4611245b46cc4b0617ca5476ae08367
#
_cell.length_a   1.000
_cell.length_b   1.000
_cell.length_c   1.000
_cell.angle_alpha   90.00
_cell.angle_beta   90.00
_cell.angle_gamma   90.00
#
_symmetry.space_group_name_H-M   'P 1'
#
loop_
_entity.id
_entity.type
_entity.pdbx_description
1 polymer ?
#
loop_
_entity_poly.entity_id
_entity_poly.type
_entity_poly.pdbx_seq_one_letter_code
_entity_poly.pdbx_strand_id
1 'polypeptide(L)'
;MVVFRLWNRGCDDGRNDIALDFLKNHIPGQWTENTRGFRIREKFYLEWGDRFQWPDKDAPIQGERVFCYGMLDHFGILCDGTVVPCCLDSEGVINLGNVFQENISDILASPRATAISEGFRRRCPSEELCRRCGYAQRFS
;
A
#
# COMPACT_ATOMS: atom_id res chain seq x y z
N MET A 1 1.43 1.54 -17.63
CA MET A 1 2.23 0.43 -17.09
C MET A 1 1.32 -0.47 -16.28
N VAL A 2 1.39 -1.79 -16.47
CA VAL A 2 0.64 -2.80 -15.72
C VAL A 2 1.65 -3.63 -14.94
N VAL A 3 1.41 -3.79 -13.64
CA VAL A 3 2.25 -4.61 -12.75
C VAL A 3 1.35 -5.60 -12.03
N PHE A 4 1.56 -6.89 -12.28
CA PHE A 4 1.01 -7.95 -11.45
C PHE A 4 1.94 -8.15 -10.26
N ARG A 5 1.45 -7.96 -9.05
CA ARG A 5 2.30 -8.08 -7.86
C ARG A 5 1.81 -9.18 -6.94
N LEU A 6 2.65 -10.17 -6.71
CA LEU A 6 2.40 -11.28 -5.81
C LEU A 6 3.08 -11.00 -4.46
N TRP A 7 2.27 -10.73 -3.43
CA TRP A 7 2.72 -10.32 -2.09
C TRP A 7 2.94 -11.50 -1.14
N ASN A 8 3.69 -12.51 -1.59
CA ASN A 8 3.84 -13.75 -0.84
C ASN A 8 5.23 -14.38 -0.98
N ARG A 9 6.24 -13.58 -1.28
CA ARG A 9 7.61 -14.08 -1.34
C ARG A 9 7.99 -14.81 -0.05
N GLY A 10 8.45 -16.05 -0.16
CA GLY A 10 8.81 -16.91 0.96
C GLY A 10 7.63 -17.59 1.68
N CYS A 11 6.41 -17.36 1.24
CA CYS A 11 5.18 -17.92 1.82
C CYS A 11 4.22 -18.43 0.74
N ASP A 12 4.77 -18.94 -0.35
CA ASP A 12 3.98 -19.51 -1.45
C ASP A 12 3.48 -20.91 -1.04
N ASP A 13 2.19 -21.13 -1.26
CA ASP A 13 1.50 -22.40 -1.05
C ASP A 13 1.25 -23.16 -2.37
N GLY A 14 2.03 -22.86 -3.42
CA GLY A 14 1.90 -23.42 -4.77
C GLY A 14 0.92 -22.67 -5.69
N ARG A 15 0.22 -21.66 -5.19
CA ARG A 15 -0.73 -20.89 -6.01
C ARG A 15 -0.05 -19.93 -6.97
N ASN A 16 1.20 -19.57 -6.71
CA ASN A 16 1.99 -18.74 -7.61
C ASN A 16 2.22 -19.42 -8.96
N ASP A 17 2.46 -20.73 -8.97
CA ASP A 17 2.65 -21.48 -10.22
C ASP A 17 1.37 -21.47 -11.06
N ILE A 18 0.20 -21.63 -10.42
CA ILE A 18 -1.10 -21.54 -11.09
C ILE A 18 -1.29 -20.14 -11.70
N ALA A 19 -0.97 -19.09 -10.95
CA ALA A 19 -1.08 -17.72 -11.43
C ALA A 19 -0.11 -17.42 -12.57
N LEU A 20 1.13 -17.91 -12.47
CA LEU A 20 2.14 -17.78 -13.52
C LEU A 20 1.74 -18.48 -14.80
N ASP A 21 1.27 -19.71 -14.72
CA ASP A 21 0.83 -20.49 -15.87
C ASP A 21 -0.38 -19.83 -16.54
N PHE A 22 -1.33 -19.35 -15.75
CA PHE A 22 -2.47 -18.58 -16.27
C PHE A 22 -1.99 -17.33 -17.02
N LEU A 23 -1.11 -16.53 -16.42
CA LEU A 23 -0.61 -15.32 -17.04
C LEU A 23 0.20 -15.61 -18.30
N LYS A 24 1.07 -16.63 -18.29
CA LYS A 24 1.86 -17.04 -19.47
C LYS A 24 0.98 -17.49 -20.63
N ASN A 25 -0.10 -18.20 -20.34
CA ASN A 25 -1.03 -18.69 -21.35
C ASN A 25 -1.93 -17.58 -21.93
N HIS A 26 -2.20 -16.50 -21.18
CA HIS A 26 -3.15 -15.47 -21.61
C HIS A 26 -2.49 -14.14 -21.98
N ILE A 27 -1.26 -13.88 -21.56
CA ILE A 27 -0.53 -12.66 -21.89
C ILE A 27 0.70 -13.01 -22.73
N PRO A 28 0.59 -12.90 -24.06
CA PRO A 28 1.71 -13.17 -24.94
C PRO A 28 2.84 -12.15 -24.72
N GLY A 29 4.08 -12.62 -24.78
CA GLY A 29 5.25 -11.79 -24.61
C GLY A 29 6.52 -12.59 -24.44
N GLN A 30 7.64 -11.90 -24.52
CA GLN A 30 8.98 -12.47 -24.25
C GLN A 30 9.29 -12.28 -22.76
N TRP A 31 8.86 -13.23 -21.93
CA TRP A 31 9.08 -13.20 -20.50
C TRP A 31 10.56 -13.21 -20.16
N THR A 32 11.07 -12.10 -19.68
CA THR A 32 12.49 -11.95 -19.30
C THR A 32 12.57 -11.74 -17.80
N GLU A 33 13.31 -12.60 -17.12
CA GLU A 33 13.53 -12.51 -15.69
C GLU A 33 14.38 -11.27 -15.34
N ASN A 34 14.08 -10.66 -14.21
CA ASN A 34 14.83 -9.55 -13.63
C ASN A 34 14.87 -9.69 -12.09
N THR A 35 15.56 -8.79 -11.40
CA THR A 35 15.75 -8.86 -9.94
C THR A 35 14.46 -8.78 -9.11
N ARG A 36 13.35 -8.30 -9.69
CA ARG A 36 12.05 -8.16 -9.01
C ARG A 36 11.03 -9.20 -9.45
N GLY A 37 11.28 -9.93 -10.54
CA GLY A 37 10.36 -10.90 -11.13
C GLY A 37 10.53 -11.01 -12.63
N PHE A 38 9.52 -10.66 -13.41
CA PHE A 38 9.55 -10.77 -14.87
C PHE A 38 9.10 -9.48 -15.56
N ARG A 39 9.78 -9.12 -16.64
CA ARG A 39 9.24 -8.27 -17.67
C ARG A 39 8.51 -9.18 -18.68
N ILE A 40 7.21 -9.00 -18.83
CA ILE A 40 6.38 -9.82 -19.73
C ILE A 40 6.50 -9.28 -21.17
N ARG A 41 6.33 -7.98 -21.32
CA ARG A 41 6.48 -7.20 -22.55
C ARG A 41 6.61 -5.71 -22.21
N GLU A 42 6.64 -4.83 -23.18
CA GLU A 42 6.67 -3.39 -22.91
C GLU A 42 5.51 -2.97 -22.01
N LYS A 43 5.83 -2.28 -20.92
CA LYS A 43 4.90 -1.77 -19.89
C LYS A 43 4.09 -2.83 -19.12
N PHE A 44 4.43 -4.14 -19.26
CA PHE A 44 3.83 -5.22 -18.50
C PHE A 44 4.88 -5.96 -17.68
N TYR A 45 4.66 -6.07 -16.38
CA TYR A 45 5.59 -6.68 -15.43
C TYR A 45 4.84 -7.59 -14.45
N LEU A 46 5.54 -8.60 -13.96
CA LEU A 46 5.17 -9.35 -12.79
C LEU A 46 6.26 -9.16 -11.75
N GLU A 47 5.90 -8.81 -10.53
CA GLU A 47 6.84 -8.57 -9.44
C GLU A 47 6.48 -9.39 -8.21
N TRP A 48 7.52 -9.88 -7.52
CA TRP A 48 7.41 -10.51 -6.23
C TRP A 48 7.50 -9.46 -5.13
N GLY A 49 6.59 -9.52 -4.16
CA GLY A 49 6.64 -8.71 -2.96
C GLY A 49 6.71 -9.58 -1.71
N ASP A 50 7.44 -9.13 -0.70
CA ASP A 50 7.45 -9.81 0.58
C ASP A 50 6.10 -9.67 1.25
N ARG A 51 5.65 -10.73 1.90
CA ARG A 51 4.44 -10.69 2.73
C ARG A 51 4.62 -9.65 3.84
N PHE A 52 3.55 -8.95 4.17
CA PHE A 52 3.50 -8.03 5.30
C PHE A 52 2.17 -8.20 6.05
N GLN A 53 2.16 -7.79 7.30
CA GLN A 53 0.94 -7.74 8.08
C GLN A 53 0.17 -6.46 7.73
N TRP A 54 -1.08 -6.61 7.31
CA TRP A 54 -1.97 -5.48 7.07
C TRP A 54 -2.16 -4.67 8.35
N PRO A 55 -2.35 -3.34 8.23
CA PRO A 55 -2.68 -2.54 9.40
C PRO A 55 -4.01 -3.03 10.00
N ASP A 56 -3.97 -3.25 11.30
CA ASP A 56 -5.12 -3.70 12.08
C ASP A 56 -5.08 -2.99 13.43
N LYS A 57 -6.21 -2.38 13.82
CA LYS A 57 -6.33 -1.62 15.06
C LYS A 57 -6.08 -2.47 16.31
N ASP A 58 -6.30 -3.79 16.22
CA ASP A 58 -6.16 -4.75 17.31
C ASP A 58 -4.79 -5.48 17.28
N ALA A 59 -4.00 -5.30 16.20
CA ALA A 59 -2.67 -5.89 16.09
C ALA A 59 -1.68 -5.19 17.04
N PRO A 60 -0.60 -5.86 17.46
CA PRO A 60 0.45 -5.23 18.24
C PRO A 60 1.17 -4.12 17.46
N ILE A 61 1.70 -3.15 18.18
CA ILE A 61 2.53 -2.10 17.58
C ILE A 61 3.78 -2.75 16.96
N GLN A 62 4.03 -2.45 15.69
CA GLN A 62 5.15 -2.98 14.92
C GLN A 62 6.41 -2.10 15.08
N GLY A 63 6.25 -0.82 15.35
CA GLY A 63 7.36 0.09 15.57
C GLY A 63 6.92 1.51 15.97
N GLU A 64 7.76 2.16 16.74
CA GLU A 64 7.57 3.54 17.19
C GLU A 64 8.14 4.57 16.21
N ARG A 65 9.20 4.19 15.48
CA ARG A 65 9.85 5.03 14.47
C ARG A 65 9.56 4.48 13.10
N VAL A 66 8.59 5.11 12.42
CA VAL A 66 8.06 4.63 11.15
C VAL A 66 8.07 5.75 10.13
N PHE A 67 8.59 5.46 8.93
CA PHE A 67 8.41 6.28 7.74
C PHE A 67 7.39 5.62 6.81
N CYS A 68 6.58 6.40 6.13
CA CYS A 68 5.67 5.92 5.09
C CYS A 68 5.40 7.02 4.07
N TYR A 69 5.07 6.64 2.84
CA TYR A 69 4.69 7.56 1.77
C TYR A 69 3.21 7.97 1.79
N GLY A 70 2.40 7.36 2.65
CA GLY A 70 1.00 7.78 2.85
C GLY A 70 0.91 9.25 3.22
N MET A 71 -0.02 10.00 2.64
CA MET A 71 -0.13 11.46 2.75
C MET A 71 1.07 12.28 2.27
N LEU A 72 2.16 11.65 1.82
CA LEU A 72 3.30 12.34 1.20
C LEU A 72 3.23 12.28 -0.31
N ASP A 73 2.96 11.10 -0.87
CA ASP A 73 2.91 10.84 -2.31
C ASP A 73 1.52 10.42 -2.78
N HIS A 74 0.69 9.93 -1.89
CA HIS A 74 -0.64 9.41 -2.21
C HIS A 74 -1.56 9.44 -0.99
N PHE A 75 -2.85 9.34 -1.25
CA PHE A 75 -3.92 9.08 -0.30
C PHE A 75 -4.94 8.14 -0.96
N GLY A 76 -5.94 7.68 -0.23
CA GLY A 76 -7.03 6.87 -0.76
C GLY A 76 -8.37 7.56 -0.62
N ILE A 77 -9.32 7.20 -1.49
CA ILE A 77 -10.74 7.55 -1.36
C ILE A 77 -11.52 6.23 -1.44
N LEU A 78 -12.28 5.93 -0.42
CA LEU A 78 -13.13 4.75 -0.36
C LEU A 78 -14.41 4.97 -1.19
N CYS A 79 -15.14 3.89 -1.46
CA CYS A 79 -16.33 3.96 -2.32
C CYS A 79 -17.47 4.83 -1.77
N ASP A 80 -17.50 5.08 -0.47
CA ASP A 80 -18.45 5.98 0.21
C ASP A 80 -17.97 7.44 0.27
N GLY A 81 -16.83 7.74 -0.37
CA GLY A 81 -16.23 9.07 -0.40
C GLY A 81 -15.29 9.37 0.78
N THR A 82 -15.11 8.47 1.72
CA THR A 82 -14.19 8.65 2.85
C THR A 82 -12.74 8.77 2.36
N VAL A 83 -12.04 9.82 2.79
CA VAL A 83 -10.62 10.04 2.49
C VAL A 83 -9.77 9.40 3.58
N VAL A 84 -8.81 8.58 3.18
CA VAL A 84 -7.89 7.81 4.05
C VAL A 84 -6.43 8.08 3.68
N PRO A 85 -5.46 7.92 4.61
CA PRO A 85 -4.07 8.26 4.35
C PRO A 85 -3.37 7.36 3.32
N CYS A 86 -3.86 6.15 3.10
CA CYS A 86 -3.31 5.23 2.10
C CYS A 86 -4.31 4.11 1.78
N CYS A 87 -4.03 3.35 0.71
CA CYS A 87 -4.88 2.24 0.27
C CYS A 87 -4.93 1.03 1.22
N LEU A 88 -4.08 0.97 2.24
CA LEU A 88 -4.10 -0.11 3.22
C LEU A 88 -5.10 0.13 4.36
N ASP A 89 -5.57 1.35 4.53
CA ASP A 89 -6.68 1.67 5.45
C ASP A 89 -8.02 1.46 4.74
N SER A 90 -8.29 0.21 4.38
CA SER A 90 -9.50 -0.18 3.64
C SER A 90 -10.79 -0.05 4.46
N GLU A 91 -10.68 -0.03 5.77
CA GLU A 91 -11.80 0.10 6.70
C GLU A 91 -12.11 1.57 7.08
N GLY A 92 -11.29 2.53 6.61
CA GLY A 92 -11.48 3.95 6.93
C GLY A 92 -11.28 4.29 8.41
N VAL A 93 -10.40 3.56 9.10
CA VAL A 93 -10.09 3.78 10.53
C VAL A 93 -9.55 5.20 10.74
N ILE A 94 -8.73 5.67 9.81
CA ILE A 94 -8.23 7.05 9.80
C ILE A 94 -9.07 7.85 8.80
N ASN A 95 -10.26 8.24 9.20
CA ASN A 95 -11.12 9.09 8.40
C ASN A 95 -10.61 10.54 8.45
N LEU A 96 -10.25 11.11 7.30
CA LEU A 96 -9.76 12.49 7.14
C LEU A 96 -10.87 13.46 6.74
N GLY A 97 -12.00 12.97 6.24
CA GLY A 97 -13.14 13.70 5.72
C GLY A 97 -13.82 12.94 4.58
N ASN A 98 -14.81 13.55 3.94
CA ASN A 98 -15.56 12.90 2.86
C ASN A 98 -15.71 13.83 1.66
N VAL A 99 -15.28 13.38 0.47
CA VAL A 99 -15.29 14.17 -0.77
C VAL A 99 -16.68 14.50 -1.29
N PHE A 100 -17.73 13.83 -0.80
CA PHE A 100 -19.12 14.18 -1.12
C PHE A 100 -19.65 15.31 -0.23
N GLN A 101 -18.93 15.69 0.83
CA GLN A 101 -19.35 16.69 1.81
C GLN A 101 -18.41 17.90 1.86
N GLU A 102 -17.11 17.69 1.55
CA GLU A 102 -16.07 18.70 1.70
C GLU A 102 -15.17 18.73 0.46
N ASN A 103 -14.52 19.87 0.22
CA ASN A 103 -13.53 19.98 -0.84
C ASN A 103 -12.28 19.17 -0.48
N ILE A 104 -11.77 18.38 -1.43
CA ILE A 104 -10.58 17.55 -1.21
C ILE A 104 -9.36 18.37 -0.76
N SER A 105 -9.19 19.58 -1.25
CA SER A 105 -8.09 20.44 -0.82
C SER A 105 -8.17 20.81 0.66
N ASP A 106 -9.37 21.03 1.17
CA ASP A 106 -9.59 21.38 2.59
C ASP A 106 -9.34 20.15 3.48
N ILE A 107 -9.79 18.96 3.04
CA ILE A 107 -9.53 17.70 3.73
C ILE A 107 -8.01 17.45 3.84
N LEU A 108 -7.28 17.60 2.73
CA LEU A 108 -5.83 17.39 2.70
C LEU A 108 -5.04 18.45 3.49
N ALA A 109 -5.58 19.66 3.64
CA ALA A 109 -5.01 20.72 4.45
C ALA A 109 -5.43 20.65 5.93
N SER A 110 -6.28 19.70 6.31
CA SER A 110 -6.77 19.56 7.68
C SER A 110 -5.63 19.34 8.69
N PRO A 111 -5.81 19.74 9.95
CA PRO A 111 -4.79 19.52 10.99
C PRO A 111 -4.39 18.04 11.13
N ARG A 112 -5.36 17.11 10.98
CA ARG A 112 -5.09 15.67 11.07
C ARG A 112 -4.25 15.17 9.88
N ALA A 113 -4.61 15.54 8.66
CA ALA A 113 -3.86 15.18 7.45
C ALA A 113 -2.42 15.73 7.49
N THR A 114 -2.27 16.99 7.92
CA THR A 114 -0.97 17.62 8.13
C THR A 114 -0.15 16.91 9.20
N ALA A 115 -0.74 16.56 10.34
CA ALA A 115 -0.05 15.83 11.42
C ALA A 115 0.47 14.47 10.96
N ILE A 116 -0.28 13.75 10.10
CA ILE A 116 0.17 12.46 9.54
C ILE A 116 1.39 12.66 8.64
N SER A 117 1.33 13.58 7.69
CA SER A 117 2.42 13.82 6.75
C SER A 117 3.70 14.31 7.47
N GLU A 118 3.57 15.22 8.41
CA GLU A 118 4.69 15.68 9.23
C GLU A 118 5.21 14.60 10.17
N GLY A 119 4.33 13.78 10.74
CA GLY A 119 4.68 12.64 11.55
C GLY A 119 5.59 11.68 10.79
N PHE A 120 5.25 11.34 9.54
CA PHE A 120 6.10 10.49 8.72
C PHE A 120 7.45 11.13 8.36
N ARG A 121 7.49 12.44 8.03
CA ARG A 121 8.76 13.15 7.78
C ARG A 121 9.70 13.09 8.99
N ARG A 122 9.15 13.13 10.19
CA ARG A 122 9.90 13.03 11.46
C ARG A 122 10.10 11.59 11.95
N ARG A 123 9.61 10.60 11.20
CA ARG A 123 9.58 9.18 11.59
C ARG A 123 8.86 8.93 12.93
N CYS A 124 7.87 9.74 13.24
CA CYS A 124 7.04 9.65 14.44
C CYS A 124 5.56 9.72 14.02
N PRO A 125 4.98 8.59 13.61
CA PRO A 125 3.61 8.57 13.09
C PRO A 125 2.61 9.04 14.15
N SER A 126 1.70 9.93 13.78
CA SER A 126 0.66 10.47 14.66
C SER A 126 -0.48 9.49 14.89
N GLU A 127 -0.71 8.56 13.94
CA GLU A 127 -1.81 7.62 14.01
C GLU A 127 -1.34 6.24 14.52
N GLU A 128 -2.13 5.66 15.40
CA GLU A 128 -1.81 4.37 16.02
C GLU A 128 -1.85 3.23 14.99
N LEU A 129 -2.81 3.26 14.06
CA LEU A 129 -2.90 2.29 12.98
C LEU A 129 -1.60 2.24 12.16
N CYS A 130 -0.96 3.39 11.93
CA CYS A 130 0.30 3.46 11.19
C CYS A 130 1.47 2.81 11.94
N ARG A 131 1.46 2.84 13.27
CA ARG A 131 2.44 2.11 14.11
C ARG A 131 2.23 0.60 14.10
N ARG A 132 1.01 0.15 13.78
CA ARG A 132 0.62 -1.27 13.69
C ARG A 132 0.78 -1.83 12.27
N CYS A 133 1.16 -1.01 11.29
CA CYS A 133 1.26 -1.39 9.89
C CYS A 133 2.58 -2.09 9.57
N GLY A 134 2.53 -3.38 9.24
CA GLY A 134 3.71 -4.14 8.81
C GLY A 134 4.31 -3.66 7.48
N TYR A 135 3.51 -3.04 6.60
CA TYR A 135 4.03 -2.49 5.36
C TYR A 135 4.98 -1.30 5.58
N ALA A 136 4.69 -0.48 6.56
CA ALA A 136 5.50 0.70 6.89
C ALA A 136 6.89 0.32 7.42
N GLN A 137 7.06 -0.88 8.01
CA GLN A 137 8.36 -1.38 8.47
C GLN A 137 9.39 -1.55 7.34
N ARG A 138 8.95 -1.58 6.09
CA ARG A 138 9.83 -1.68 4.91
C ARG A 138 10.66 -0.43 4.66
N PHE A 139 10.26 0.69 5.26
CA PHE A 139 10.90 2.00 5.08
C PHE A 139 11.62 2.48 6.35
N SER A 140 11.68 1.63 7.38
CA SER A 140 12.25 1.93 8.70
C SER A 140 13.74 1.65 8.76
#